data_3f093860cc7c209993f316dfa693c48d
#
_entry.id   3f093860cc7c209993f316dfa693c48d
#
_cell.length_a   1.000
_cell.length_b   1.000
_cell.length_c   1.000
_cell.angle_alpha   90.00
_cell.angle_beta   90.00
_cell.angle_gamma   90.00
#
_symmetry.space_group_name_H-M   'P 1'
#
loop_
_entity.id
_entity.type
_entity.pdbx_description
1 polymer ?
#
loop_
_entity_poly.entity_id
_entity_poly.type
_entity_poly.pdbx_seq_one_letter_code
_entity_poly.pdbx_strand_id
1 'polypeptide(L)' 'MGDERASWVGPGGLQVAAVRLSGAHRVWAEFMGVHGDSALLVTRGGVLVGRGYYGSVDDLSDVVDLSELHLR' A
#
# COMPACT_ATOMS: atom_id res chain seq x y z
N MET A 1 9.74 10.78 11.19
CA MET A 1 9.81 10.64 9.74
C MET A 1 9.40 9.25 9.34
N GLY A 2 8.47 9.15 8.44
CA GLY A 2 8.01 7.86 7.98
C GLY A 2 8.84 7.31 6.84
N ASP A 3 8.64 6.06 6.54
CA ASP A 3 9.25 5.40 5.39
C ASP A 3 8.43 5.61 4.12
N GLU A 4 7.40 6.41 4.21
CA GLU A 4 6.50 6.69 3.12
C GLU A 4 7.18 7.60 2.10
N ARG A 5 7.21 7.17 0.84
CA ARG A 5 7.86 7.92 -0.24
C ARG A 5 6.88 8.73 -1.06
N ALA A 6 5.70 8.18 -1.27
CA ALA A 6 4.64 8.83 -2.00
C ALA A 6 3.32 8.26 -1.53
N SER A 7 2.26 9.02 -1.65
CA SER A 7 0.95 8.51 -1.29
C SER A 7 -0.12 9.04 -2.24
N TRP A 8 -1.18 8.28 -2.36
CA TRP A 8 -2.34 8.61 -3.18
C TRP A 8 -3.58 8.46 -2.32
N VAL A 9 -4.61 9.23 -2.63
CA VAL A 9 -5.88 9.15 -1.93
C VAL A 9 -7.01 8.90 -2.93
N GLY A 10 -8.04 8.23 -2.47
CA GLY A 10 -9.21 7.92 -3.29
C GLY A 10 -10.49 8.08 -2.47
N PRO A 11 -11.63 7.72 -3.05
CA PRO A 11 -12.93 7.87 -2.38
C PRO A 11 -13.06 6.94 -1.18
N GLY A 12 -13.88 7.34 -0.21
CA GLY A 12 -14.19 6.51 0.95
C GLY A 12 -13.07 6.36 1.94
N GLY A 13 -12.12 7.32 1.98
CA GLY A 13 -10.98 7.25 2.88
C GLY A 13 -9.88 6.32 2.41
N LEU A 14 -9.93 5.92 1.14
CA LEU A 14 -8.91 5.05 0.55
C LEU A 14 -7.58 5.78 0.48
N GLN A 15 -6.52 5.09 0.86
CA GLN A 15 -5.17 5.64 0.86
C GLN A 15 -4.20 4.56 0.42
N VAL A 16 -3.28 4.93 -0.47
CA VAL A 16 -2.22 4.04 -0.93
C VAL A 16 -0.89 4.75 -0.68
N ALA A 17 0.02 4.09 -0.01
CA ALA A 17 1.32 4.68 0.32
C ALA A 17 2.44 3.76 -0.15
N ALA A 18 3.44 4.34 -0.79
CA ALA A 18 4.66 3.60 -1.13
C ALA A 18 5.55 3.61 0.11
N VAL A 19 5.77 2.45 0.69
CA VAL A 19 6.54 2.33 1.94
C VAL A 19 7.77 1.47 1.72
N ARG A 20 8.82 1.77 2.49
CA ARG A 20 10.01 0.94 2.50
C ARG A 20 9.77 -0.26 3.40
N LEU A 21 10.16 -1.45 2.94
CA LEU A 21 10.00 -2.67 3.72
C LEU A 21 11.18 -2.82 4.68
N SER A 22 11.01 -2.27 5.87
CA SER A 22 11.98 -2.39 6.96
C SER A 22 11.21 -2.54 8.26
N GLY A 23 11.83 -3.18 9.26
CA GLY A 23 11.20 -3.36 10.55
C GLY A 23 9.85 -4.06 10.44
N ALA A 24 8.82 -3.47 11.03
CA ALA A 24 7.48 -4.06 11.07
C ALA A 24 6.89 -4.21 9.68
N HIS A 25 7.14 -3.26 8.78
CA HIS A 25 6.63 -3.35 7.41
C HIS A 25 7.16 -4.59 6.70
N ARG A 26 8.45 -4.89 6.89
CA ARG A 26 9.05 -6.08 6.26
C ARG A 26 8.41 -7.34 6.80
N VAL A 27 8.22 -7.43 8.11
CA VAL A 27 7.64 -8.62 8.73
C VAL A 27 6.23 -8.86 8.20
N TRP A 28 5.39 -7.85 8.21
CA TRP A 28 4.01 -7.99 7.76
C TRP A 28 3.93 -8.27 6.26
N ALA A 29 4.78 -7.61 5.47
CA ALA A 29 4.78 -7.81 4.03
C ALA A 29 5.17 -9.23 3.67
N GLU A 30 6.21 -9.77 4.32
CA GLU A 30 6.64 -11.15 4.08
C GLU A 30 5.56 -12.14 4.48
N PHE A 31 4.87 -11.86 5.58
CA PHE A 31 3.76 -12.70 6.02
C PHE A 31 2.66 -12.74 4.97
N MET A 32 2.46 -11.66 4.24
CA MET A 32 1.46 -11.56 3.17
C MET A 32 2.01 -11.98 1.80
N GLY A 33 3.24 -12.48 1.74
CA GLY A 33 3.83 -12.95 0.50
C GLY A 33 4.45 -11.86 -0.37
N VAL A 34 4.69 -10.69 0.17
CA VAL A 34 5.31 -9.57 -0.55
C VAL A 34 6.76 -9.47 -0.14
N HIS A 35 7.65 -9.50 -1.13
CA HIS A 35 9.10 -9.46 -0.90
C HIS A 35 9.72 -8.29 -1.65
N GLY A 36 10.91 -7.87 -1.23
CA GLY A 36 11.63 -6.77 -1.86
C GLY A 36 11.91 -5.66 -0.87
N ASP A 37 12.28 -4.49 -1.40
CA ASP A 37 12.69 -3.35 -0.57
C ASP A 37 11.56 -2.37 -0.31
N SER A 38 10.49 -2.43 -1.09
CA SER A 38 9.36 -1.53 -0.94
C SER A 38 8.07 -2.22 -1.36
N ALA A 39 6.95 -1.65 -0.97
CA ALA A 39 5.63 -2.15 -1.31
C ALA A 39 4.63 -1.01 -1.27
N LEU A 40 3.42 -1.30 -1.77
CA LEU A 40 2.30 -0.37 -1.70
C LEU A 40 1.39 -0.81 -0.55
N LEU A 41 1.20 0.08 0.41
CA LEU A 41 0.34 -0.16 1.56
C LEU A 41 -1.02 0.47 1.30
N VAL A 42 -2.08 -0.32 1.39
CA VAL A 42 -3.43 0.14 1.09
C VAL A 42 -4.29 0.10 2.35
N THR A 43 -4.90 1.23 2.66
CA THR A 43 -5.80 1.33 3.80
C THR A 43 -7.08 2.08 3.38
N ARG A 44 -8.14 1.84 4.12
CA ARG A 44 -9.38 2.60 4.00
C ARG A 44 -9.86 2.91 5.40
N GLY A 45 -9.92 4.21 5.73
CA GLY A 45 -10.27 4.63 7.07
C GLY A 45 -9.33 4.11 8.14
N GLY A 46 -8.05 3.88 7.79
CA GLY A 46 -7.05 3.36 8.71
C GLY A 46 -7.01 1.84 8.82
N VAL A 47 -7.86 1.13 8.08
CA VAL A 47 -7.93 -0.34 8.10
C VAL A 47 -7.33 -0.89 6.82
N LEU A 48 -6.53 -1.95 6.94
CA LEU A 48 -5.90 -2.59 5.78
C LEU A 48 -6.97 -3.13 4.82
N VAL A 49 -6.74 -2.91 3.52
CA VAL A 49 -7.63 -3.39 2.46
C VAL A 49 -7.01 -4.66 1.86
N GLY A 50 -7.78 -5.74 1.83
CA GLY A 50 -7.29 -7.01 1.32
C GLY A 50 -6.06 -7.47 2.08
N ARG A 51 -4.95 -7.72 1.37
CA ARG A 51 -3.69 -8.12 1.99
C ARG A 51 -2.97 -6.97 2.67
N GLY A 52 -3.35 -5.73 2.35
CA GLY A 52 -2.71 -4.54 2.89
C GLY A 52 -1.44 -4.13 2.15
N TYR A 53 -0.56 -5.07 1.87
CA TYR A 53 0.70 -4.81 1.17
C TYR A 53 0.66 -5.43 -0.22
N TYR A 54 1.07 -4.67 -1.23
CA TYR A 54 1.07 -5.12 -2.62
C TYR A 54 2.43 -4.82 -3.23
N GLY A 55 2.98 -5.79 -3.94
CA GLY A 55 4.33 -5.69 -4.47
C GLY A 55 4.44 -4.86 -5.74
N SER A 56 3.35 -4.64 -6.45
CA SER A 56 3.36 -3.91 -7.70
C SER A 56 2.03 -3.22 -7.93
N VAL A 57 2.04 -2.29 -8.90
CA VAL A 57 0.82 -1.59 -9.32
C VAL A 57 -0.17 -2.58 -9.94
N ASP A 58 0.33 -3.58 -10.67
CA ASP A 58 -0.54 -4.60 -11.25
C ASP A 58 -1.29 -5.38 -10.19
N ASP A 59 -0.62 -5.76 -9.10
CA ASP A 59 -1.27 -6.44 -7.99
C ASP A 59 -2.30 -5.53 -7.33
N LEU A 60 -1.96 -4.25 -7.20
CA LEU A 60 -2.85 -3.27 -6.59
C LEU A 60 -4.11 -3.08 -7.42
N SER A 61 -4.00 -3.11 -8.75
CA SER A 61 -5.13 -2.86 -9.63
C SER A 61 -6.24 -3.90 -9.52
N ASP A 62 -5.95 -5.06 -8.93
CA ASP A 62 -6.95 -6.09 -8.70
C ASP A 62 -7.92 -5.73 -7.58
N VAL A 63 -7.55 -4.80 -6.71
CA VAL A 63 -8.37 -4.44 -5.54
C VAL A 63 -8.76 -2.97 -5.52
N VAL A 64 -8.08 -2.13 -6.30
CA VAL A 64 -8.31 -0.68 -6.30
C VAL A 64 -8.41 -0.20 -7.73
N ASP A 65 -9.38 0.67 -7.99
CA ASP A 65 -9.48 1.34 -9.29
C ASP A 65 -8.47 2.50 -9.29
N LEU A 66 -7.39 2.30 -10.04
CA LEU A 66 -6.29 3.25 -10.07
C LEU A 66 -6.70 4.62 -10.62
N SER A 67 -7.75 4.65 -11.46
CA SER A 67 -8.21 5.91 -12.03
C SER A 67 -8.84 6.83 -11.00
N GLU A 68 -9.22 6.29 -9.84
CA GLU A 68 -9.82 7.06 -8.75
C GLU A 68 -8.79 7.61 -7.78
N LEU A 69 -7.53 7.23 -7.94
CA LEU A 69 -6.46 7.68 -7.06
C LEU A 69 -5.88 9.00 -7.52
N HIS A 70 -5.62 9.88 -6.58
CA HIS A 70 -4.99 11.17 -6.83
C HIS A 70 -3.75 11.29 -5.96
N LEU A 71 -2.70 11.84 -6.53
CA LEU A 71 -1.48 12.10 -5.78
C LEU A 71 -1.77 13.09 -4.66
N ARG A 72 -1.35 12.74 -3.48
CA ARG A 72 -1.58 13.54 -2.28
C ARG A 72 -0.67 14.74 -2.19
#